data_f1b49c24e716b457a478b832eac5150d
#
_entry.id   f1b49c24e716b457a478b832eac5150d
#
_cell.length_a   1.000
_cell.length_b   1.000
_cell.length_c   1.000
_cell.angle_alpha   90.00
_cell.angle_beta   90.00
_cell.angle_gamma   90.00
#
_symmetry.space_group_name_H-M   'P 1'
#
loop_
_entity.id
_entity.type
_entity.pdbx_description
1 polymer ?
#
loop_
_entity_poly.entity_id
_entity_poly.type
_entity_poly.pdbx_seq_one_letter_code
_entity_poly.pdbx_strand_id
1 'polypeptide(L)'
;MATYQIISILVLLAAVFAYVNDRWIKWPPTIGIMVLALFSSILIVILGYLVPAFSVRVLYIVSNIDFGQVLMKIMLSFLLFAGAIHIDAVKLRKEFWPVMTLATVGVFISTFLISAMSYYLFQVFQLPIPYIHCLLLGALISPTDPIAVMAILKKAGIPRSLELKIMGESLFNDGVGVVVFLTILEVASNGNGNFSPAGTILLFLKEAGGGLLFGALMGYVAYFLLKSIDNYRVEVLITLAIVMCGYTLADHLHLSAPLAIIVTGIMVGTKGRTVALSATSWDYLGKFWDLIDEIFNAILFLLIGLQILVIKIHSTIMIIGCVMILVVLLARWFSVSLPVAVLRIKIKFEKNAVTILTWGGLRGGLSVAMALSLPPNMHRNELVLITYIIVIFSIIVQGLTIGKVAAKLK
;
A
#
# COMPACT_ATOMS: atom_id res chain seq x y z
N MET A 1 -8.38 20.15 -18.65
CA MET A 1 -7.63 20.96 -17.65
C MET A 1 -6.15 20.68 -17.81
N ALA A 2 -5.28 21.69 -17.66
CA ALA A 2 -3.86 21.44 -17.60
C ALA A 2 -3.53 20.62 -16.34
N THR A 3 -2.62 19.65 -16.45
CA THR A 3 -2.17 18.79 -15.33
C THR A 3 -1.83 19.60 -14.08
N TYR A 4 -1.25 20.77 -14.25
CA TYR A 4 -0.92 21.70 -13.17
C TYR A 4 -2.16 22.13 -12.36
N GLN A 5 -3.31 22.40 -13.01
CA GLN A 5 -4.53 22.80 -12.32
C GLN A 5 -5.09 21.67 -11.44
N ILE A 6 -5.02 20.43 -11.93
CA ILE A 6 -5.44 19.25 -11.16
C ILE A 6 -4.57 19.09 -9.90
N ILE A 7 -3.24 19.13 -10.07
CA ILE A 7 -2.29 19.03 -8.95
C ILE A 7 -2.54 20.15 -7.94
N SER A 8 -2.75 21.40 -8.41
CA SER A 8 -2.98 22.55 -7.54
C SER A 8 -4.26 22.37 -6.70
N ILE A 9 -5.35 21.86 -7.28
CA ILE A 9 -6.60 21.58 -6.57
C ILE A 9 -6.39 20.48 -5.54
N LEU A 10 -5.69 19.39 -5.89
CA LEU A 10 -5.42 18.28 -4.96
C LEU A 10 -4.59 18.74 -3.76
N VAL A 11 -3.53 19.50 -4.01
CA VAL A 11 -2.67 20.04 -2.93
C VAL A 11 -3.47 21.00 -2.05
N LEU A 12 -4.28 21.88 -2.64
CA LEU A 12 -5.13 22.80 -1.89
C LEU A 12 -6.12 22.04 -1.00
N LEU A 13 -6.84 21.06 -1.54
CA LEU A 13 -7.79 20.26 -0.77
C LEU A 13 -7.09 19.45 0.33
N ALA A 14 -5.95 18.84 0.04
CA ALA A 14 -5.16 18.11 1.04
C ALA A 14 -4.72 19.04 2.18
N ALA A 15 -4.24 20.25 1.86
CA ALA A 15 -3.84 21.23 2.86
C ALA A 15 -5.04 21.72 3.71
N VAL A 16 -6.17 22.00 3.10
CA VAL A 16 -7.40 22.41 3.81
C VAL A 16 -7.87 21.29 4.74
N PHE A 17 -7.94 20.05 4.26
CA PHE A 17 -8.39 18.92 5.08
C PHE A 17 -7.42 18.57 6.19
N ALA A 18 -6.10 18.65 5.92
CA ALA A 18 -5.08 18.50 6.96
C ALA A 18 -5.23 19.58 8.04
N TYR A 19 -5.43 20.86 7.66
CA TYR A 19 -5.65 21.95 8.58
C TYR A 19 -6.91 21.76 9.42
N VAL A 20 -8.04 21.38 8.79
CA VAL A 20 -9.32 21.11 9.48
C VAL A 20 -9.14 19.96 10.47
N ASN A 21 -8.44 18.89 10.07
CA ASN A 21 -8.20 17.76 10.94
C ASN A 21 -7.32 18.15 12.14
N ASP A 22 -6.23 18.86 11.91
CA ASP A 22 -5.29 19.25 12.99
C ASP A 22 -5.94 20.24 13.97
N ARG A 23 -6.73 21.17 13.47
CA ARG A 23 -7.34 22.22 14.29
C ARG A 23 -8.53 21.74 15.12
N TRP A 24 -9.42 20.90 14.53
CA TRP A 24 -10.72 20.57 15.12
C TRP A 24 -10.92 19.08 15.40
N ILE A 25 -10.56 18.16 14.48
CA ILE A 25 -10.90 16.74 14.58
C ILE A 25 -9.87 16.00 15.41
N LYS A 26 -8.57 16.28 15.21
CA LYS A 26 -7.41 15.71 15.90
C LYS A 26 -7.31 14.17 15.76
N TRP A 27 -7.79 13.62 14.67
CA TRP A 27 -7.59 12.22 14.31
C TRP A 27 -6.21 12.02 13.66
N PRO A 28 -5.74 10.77 13.54
CA PRO A 28 -4.56 10.48 12.74
C PRO A 28 -4.69 11.14 11.35
N PRO A 29 -3.66 11.84 10.85
CA PRO A 29 -3.78 12.72 9.66
C PRO A 29 -4.38 12.00 8.47
N THR A 30 -3.92 10.80 8.15
CA THR A 30 -4.39 9.97 7.03
C THR A 30 -5.87 9.64 7.13
N ILE A 31 -6.34 9.22 8.32
CA ILE A 31 -7.75 8.88 8.55
C ILE A 31 -8.62 10.15 8.48
N GLY A 32 -8.17 11.23 9.11
CA GLY A 32 -8.91 12.50 9.13
C GLY A 32 -9.11 13.09 7.74
N ILE A 33 -8.04 13.13 6.92
CA ILE A 33 -8.10 13.63 5.54
C ILE A 33 -9.04 12.76 4.70
N MET A 34 -8.93 11.43 4.79
CA MET A 34 -9.82 10.54 4.04
C MET A 34 -11.29 10.71 4.41
N VAL A 35 -11.60 10.80 5.70
CA VAL A 35 -12.99 10.98 6.15
C VAL A 35 -13.56 12.32 5.70
N LEU A 36 -12.77 13.39 5.78
CA LEU A 36 -13.16 14.70 5.27
C LEU A 36 -13.39 14.69 3.75
N ALA A 37 -12.51 14.01 3.00
CA ALA A 37 -12.67 13.85 1.56
C ALA A 37 -13.91 13.02 1.21
N LEU A 38 -14.16 11.92 1.93
CA LEU A 38 -15.37 11.11 1.77
C LEU A 38 -16.64 11.90 2.07
N PHE A 39 -16.66 12.65 3.19
CA PHE A 39 -17.79 13.49 3.55
C PHE A 39 -18.05 14.58 2.51
N SER A 40 -16.99 15.26 2.04
CA SER A 40 -17.08 16.25 0.98
C SER A 40 -17.62 15.66 -0.32
N SER A 41 -17.19 14.44 -0.67
CA SER A 41 -17.66 13.72 -1.85
C SER A 41 -19.14 13.38 -1.76
N ILE A 42 -19.61 12.89 -0.61
CA ILE A 42 -21.03 12.62 -0.37
C ILE A 42 -21.84 13.93 -0.46
N LEU A 43 -21.32 15.01 0.12
CA LEU A 43 -21.95 16.33 0.03
C LEU A 43 -22.07 16.82 -1.42
N ILE A 44 -21.03 16.63 -2.24
CA ILE A 44 -21.05 16.97 -3.67
C ILE A 44 -22.12 16.17 -4.41
N VAL A 45 -22.27 14.88 -4.12
CA VAL A 45 -23.33 14.04 -4.72
C VAL A 45 -24.71 14.57 -4.33
N ILE A 46 -24.95 14.89 -3.06
CA ILE A 46 -26.23 15.44 -2.59
C ILE A 46 -26.51 16.82 -3.22
N LEU A 47 -25.51 17.70 -3.24
CA LEU A 47 -25.65 19.02 -3.87
C LEU A 47 -25.87 18.92 -5.38
N GLY A 48 -25.41 17.84 -6.02
CA GLY A 48 -25.64 17.58 -7.43
C GLY A 48 -27.11 17.41 -7.81
N TYR A 49 -27.96 17.00 -6.86
CA TYR A 49 -29.42 16.99 -7.06
C TYR A 49 -30.02 18.40 -7.07
N LEU A 50 -29.36 19.36 -6.38
CA LEU A 50 -29.81 20.75 -6.32
C LEU A 50 -29.20 21.62 -7.44
N VAL A 51 -27.92 21.39 -7.75
CA VAL A 51 -27.14 22.14 -8.74
C VAL A 51 -26.37 21.17 -9.66
N PRO A 52 -27.02 20.59 -10.70
CA PRO A 52 -26.41 19.60 -11.56
C PRO A 52 -25.14 20.07 -12.27
N ALA A 53 -25.06 21.32 -12.66
CA ALA A 53 -23.91 21.89 -13.37
C ALA A 53 -22.61 21.85 -12.51
N PHE A 54 -22.73 21.97 -11.19
CA PHE A 54 -21.59 21.92 -10.27
C PHE A 54 -21.07 20.49 -10.14
N SER A 55 -21.96 19.52 -9.92
CA SER A 55 -21.56 18.11 -9.77
C SER A 55 -20.92 17.55 -11.03
N VAL A 56 -21.46 17.86 -12.22
CA VAL A 56 -20.88 17.46 -13.52
C VAL A 56 -19.46 17.99 -13.68
N ARG A 57 -19.20 19.24 -13.26
CA ARG A 57 -17.87 19.83 -13.37
C ARG A 57 -16.86 19.17 -12.43
N VAL A 58 -17.27 18.86 -11.19
CA VAL A 58 -16.42 18.14 -10.23
C VAL A 58 -16.15 16.72 -10.70
N LEU A 59 -17.19 16.00 -11.14
CA LEU A 59 -17.05 14.65 -11.70
C LEU A 59 -16.08 14.62 -12.89
N TYR A 60 -16.20 15.60 -13.79
CA TYR A 60 -15.27 15.72 -14.92
C TYR A 60 -13.82 15.91 -14.48
N ILE A 61 -13.57 16.68 -13.43
CA ILE A 61 -12.21 16.87 -12.89
C ILE A 61 -11.68 15.57 -12.32
N VAL A 62 -12.44 14.90 -11.44
CA VAL A 62 -12.03 13.69 -10.75
C VAL A 62 -11.86 12.51 -11.70
N SER A 63 -12.74 12.36 -12.71
CA SER A 63 -12.66 11.28 -13.70
C SER A 63 -11.47 11.41 -14.68
N ASN A 64 -10.92 12.62 -14.83
CA ASN A 64 -9.71 12.84 -15.66
C ASN A 64 -8.40 12.57 -14.90
N ILE A 65 -8.46 12.25 -13.61
CA ILE A 65 -7.28 11.84 -12.84
C ILE A 65 -7.11 10.33 -13.03
N ASP A 66 -6.05 9.93 -13.74
CA ASP A 66 -5.67 8.52 -13.76
C ASP A 66 -5.01 8.14 -12.43
N PHE A 67 -5.87 7.89 -11.43
CA PHE A 67 -5.46 7.55 -10.08
C PHE A 67 -4.52 6.34 -10.04
N GLY A 68 -4.81 5.31 -10.86
CA GLY A 68 -4.00 4.11 -10.94
C GLY A 68 -2.56 4.42 -11.39
N GLN A 69 -2.40 5.17 -12.47
CA GLN A 69 -1.08 5.53 -12.98
C GLN A 69 -0.32 6.47 -12.04
N VAL A 70 -0.98 7.50 -11.51
CA VAL A 70 -0.34 8.44 -10.57
C VAL A 70 0.19 7.71 -9.36
N LEU A 71 -0.59 6.81 -8.79
CA LEU A 71 -0.20 6.09 -7.60
C LEU A 71 0.85 5.01 -7.89
N MET A 72 0.60 4.15 -8.87
CA MET A 72 1.50 3.02 -9.16
C MET A 72 2.85 3.45 -9.75
N LYS A 73 2.87 4.50 -10.60
CA LYS A 73 4.10 4.91 -11.29
C LYS A 73 4.88 6.03 -10.60
N ILE A 74 4.21 6.88 -9.83
CA ILE A 74 4.87 8.03 -9.19
C ILE A 74 4.90 7.85 -7.68
N MET A 75 3.72 7.85 -7.04
CA MET A 75 3.65 7.94 -5.58
C MET A 75 4.24 6.71 -4.89
N LEU A 76 4.04 5.52 -5.44
CA LEU A 76 4.48 4.26 -4.83
C LEU A 76 6.01 4.23 -4.64
N SER A 77 6.80 4.68 -5.63
CA SER A 77 8.26 4.70 -5.52
C SER A 77 8.74 5.59 -4.37
N PHE A 78 8.14 6.76 -4.20
CA PHE A 78 8.49 7.68 -3.12
C PHE A 78 8.07 7.16 -1.75
N LEU A 79 6.84 6.66 -1.61
CA LEU A 79 6.33 6.11 -0.36
C LEU A 79 7.12 4.89 0.11
N LEU A 80 7.45 3.97 -0.82
CA LEU A 80 8.26 2.79 -0.49
C LEU A 80 9.68 3.17 -0.08
N PHE A 81 10.31 4.13 -0.75
CA PHE A 81 11.64 4.58 -0.36
C PHE A 81 11.62 5.30 0.98
N ALA A 82 10.67 6.22 1.19
CA ALA A 82 10.49 6.94 2.45
C ALA A 82 10.25 5.99 3.63
N GLY A 83 9.43 4.97 3.46
CA GLY A 83 9.25 3.91 4.46
C GLY A 83 10.52 3.08 4.69
N ALA A 84 11.23 2.73 3.61
CA ALA A 84 12.41 1.86 3.64
C ALA A 84 13.64 2.53 4.27
N ILE A 85 13.87 3.83 4.04
CA ILE A 85 15.04 4.55 4.53
C ILE A 85 15.10 4.63 6.06
N HIS A 86 13.94 4.60 6.73
CA HIS A 86 13.84 4.65 8.19
C HIS A 86 14.01 3.27 8.86
N ILE A 87 14.06 2.19 8.07
CA ILE A 87 14.26 0.84 8.60
C ILE A 87 15.74 0.61 8.93
N ASP A 88 16.00 0.26 10.18
CA ASP A 88 17.30 -0.17 10.66
C ASP A 88 17.54 -1.65 10.27
N ALA A 89 18.33 -1.90 9.22
CA ALA A 89 18.58 -3.25 8.73
C ALA A 89 19.26 -4.15 9.78
N VAL A 90 20.03 -3.60 10.73
CA VAL A 90 20.64 -4.39 11.80
C VAL A 90 19.57 -4.95 12.73
N LYS A 91 18.57 -4.14 13.05
CA LYS A 91 17.43 -4.58 13.87
C LYS A 91 16.49 -5.47 13.07
N LEU A 92 16.21 -5.11 11.79
CA LEU A 92 15.41 -5.94 10.88
C LEU A 92 15.99 -7.34 10.71
N ARG A 93 17.34 -7.50 10.69
CA ARG A 93 18.00 -8.79 10.58
C ARG A 93 17.62 -9.75 11.70
N LYS A 94 17.33 -9.23 12.91
CA LYS A 94 16.87 -10.07 14.05
C LYS A 94 15.45 -10.59 13.84
N GLU A 95 14.62 -9.83 13.13
CA GLU A 95 13.23 -10.14 12.83
C GLU A 95 13.04 -10.58 11.36
N PHE A 96 14.14 -10.92 10.66
CA PHE A 96 14.14 -11.20 9.22
C PHE A 96 13.17 -12.34 8.86
N TRP A 97 13.27 -13.47 9.54
CA TRP A 97 12.42 -14.62 9.23
C TRP A 97 10.93 -14.38 9.49
N PRO A 98 10.50 -13.82 10.64
CA PRO A 98 9.11 -13.40 10.82
C PRO A 98 8.61 -12.45 9.73
N VAL A 99 9.37 -11.40 9.45
CA VAL A 99 9.00 -10.38 8.45
C VAL A 99 8.86 -10.99 7.06
N MET A 100 9.89 -11.71 6.59
CA MET A 100 9.88 -12.28 5.24
C MET A 100 8.82 -13.37 5.08
N THR A 101 8.61 -14.21 6.10
CA THR A 101 7.58 -15.25 6.02
C THR A 101 6.17 -14.64 5.99
N LEU A 102 5.90 -13.62 6.80
CA LEU A 102 4.61 -12.93 6.78
C LEU A 102 4.39 -12.15 5.48
N ALA A 103 5.43 -11.49 4.97
CA ALA A 103 5.37 -10.70 3.74
C ALA A 103 5.29 -11.55 2.46
N THR A 104 5.71 -12.81 2.48
CA THR A 104 5.67 -13.71 1.31
C THR A 104 4.60 -14.78 1.48
N VAL A 105 4.83 -15.76 2.36
CA VAL A 105 3.88 -16.85 2.61
C VAL A 105 2.52 -16.32 3.07
N GLY A 106 2.51 -15.28 3.93
CA GLY A 106 1.30 -14.61 4.37
C GLY A 106 0.49 -14.00 3.21
N VAL A 107 1.17 -13.33 2.26
CA VAL A 107 0.53 -12.76 1.06
C VAL A 107 -0.07 -13.88 0.19
N PHE A 108 0.67 -14.97 -0.09
CA PHE A 108 0.14 -16.08 -0.87
C PHE A 108 -1.06 -16.74 -0.19
N ILE A 109 -0.99 -17.06 1.10
CA ILE A 109 -2.11 -17.62 1.85
C ILE A 109 -3.32 -16.70 1.78
N SER A 110 -3.13 -15.39 2.03
CA SER A 110 -4.20 -14.40 1.95
C SER A 110 -4.81 -14.32 0.56
N THR A 111 -3.97 -14.25 -0.50
CA THR A 111 -4.41 -14.20 -1.89
C THR A 111 -5.29 -15.39 -2.24
N PHE A 112 -4.85 -16.62 -1.99
CA PHE A 112 -5.61 -17.83 -2.33
C PHE A 112 -6.89 -17.98 -1.50
N LEU A 113 -6.85 -17.66 -0.19
CA LEU A 113 -8.04 -17.74 0.65
C LEU A 113 -9.10 -16.72 0.22
N ILE A 114 -8.71 -15.46 0.01
CA ILE A 114 -9.64 -14.43 -0.47
C ILE A 114 -10.20 -14.80 -1.83
N SER A 115 -9.36 -15.31 -2.74
CA SER A 115 -9.79 -15.72 -4.08
C SER A 115 -10.80 -16.85 -4.06
N ALA A 116 -10.54 -17.90 -3.29
CA ALA A 116 -11.44 -19.06 -3.18
C ALA A 116 -12.78 -18.65 -2.55
N MET A 117 -12.74 -17.86 -1.47
CA MET A 117 -13.96 -17.43 -0.79
C MET A 117 -14.75 -16.43 -1.63
N SER A 118 -14.09 -15.50 -2.33
CA SER A 118 -14.76 -14.55 -3.22
C SER A 118 -15.40 -15.27 -4.42
N TYR A 119 -14.70 -16.25 -5.02
CA TYR A 119 -15.25 -17.06 -6.10
C TYR A 119 -16.53 -17.79 -5.67
N TYR A 120 -16.49 -18.46 -4.51
CA TYR A 120 -17.66 -19.13 -3.95
C TYR A 120 -18.81 -18.14 -3.68
N LEU A 121 -18.50 -16.96 -3.12
CA LEU A 121 -19.48 -15.94 -2.85
C LEU A 121 -20.13 -15.41 -4.15
N PHE A 122 -19.35 -15.17 -5.20
CA PHE A 122 -19.88 -14.75 -6.50
C PHE A 122 -20.78 -15.80 -7.12
N GLN A 123 -20.48 -17.10 -6.98
CA GLN A 123 -21.37 -18.18 -7.43
C GLN A 123 -22.71 -18.17 -6.68
N VAL A 124 -22.71 -17.96 -5.36
CA VAL A 124 -23.94 -17.86 -4.55
C VAL A 124 -24.81 -16.69 -5.02
N PHE A 125 -24.22 -15.56 -5.39
CA PHE A 125 -24.94 -14.39 -5.92
C PHE A 125 -25.17 -14.45 -7.44
N GLN A 126 -24.89 -15.58 -8.09
CA GLN A 126 -25.06 -15.81 -9.54
C GLN A 126 -24.31 -14.79 -10.42
N LEU A 127 -23.15 -14.31 -9.95
CA LEU A 127 -22.29 -13.43 -10.72
C LEU A 127 -21.23 -14.26 -11.46
N PRO A 128 -21.19 -14.21 -12.80
CA PRO A 128 -20.27 -15.04 -13.61
C PRO A 128 -18.85 -14.45 -13.64
N ILE A 129 -18.22 -14.28 -12.46
CA ILE A 129 -16.86 -13.77 -12.37
C ILE A 129 -15.88 -14.95 -12.39
N PRO A 130 -14.96 -15.02 -13.39
CA PRO A 130 -13.99 -16.11 -13.49
C PRO A 130 -13.03 -16.14 -12.29
N TYR A 131 -12.54 -17.34 -11.92
CA TYR A 131 -11.63 -17.52 -10.80
C TYR A 131 -10.34 -16.68 -10.90
N ILE A 132 -9.84 -16.46 -12.11
CA ILE A 132 -8.64 -15.63 -12.36
C ILE A 132 -8.86 -14.17 -11.91
N HIS A 133 -10.08 -13.62 -12.06
CA HIS A 133 -10.41 -12.29 -11.56
C HIS A 133 -10.58 -12.27 -10.04
N CYS A 134 -11.02 -13.39 -9.45
CA CYS A 134 -11.00 -13.57 -7.99
C CYS A 134 -9.56 -13.63 -7.45
N LEU A 135 -8.62 -14.22 -8.20
CA LEU A 135 -7.19 -14.20 -7.86
C LEU A 135 -6.63 -12.78 -7.90
N LEU A 136 -7.02 -11.97 -8.88
CA LEU A 136 -6.68 -10.55 -8.92
C LEU A 136 -7.19 -9.82 -7.66
N LEU A 137 -8.47 -10.05 -7.28
CA LEU A 137 -9.05 -9.48 -6.06
C LEU A 137 -8.27 -9.92 -4.80
N GLY A 138 -7.91 -11.19 -4.71
CA GLY A 138 -7.09 -11.71 -3.62
C GLY A 138 -5.72 -11.05 -3.56
N ALA A 139 -5.04 -10.92 -4.70
CA ALA A 139 -3.72 -10.33 -4.78
C ALA A 139 -3.71 -8.84 -4.40
N LEU A 140 -4.64 -8.05 -4.93
CA LEU A 140 -4.69 -6.60 -4.69
C LEU A 140 -5.15 -6.25 -3.25
N ILE A 141 -5.89 -7.14 -2.56
CA ILE A 141 -6.31 -6.92 -1.17
C ILE A 141 -5.27 -7.46 -0.17
N SER A 142 -4.39 -8.38 -0.57
CA SER A 142 -3.44 -9.03 0.35
C SER A 142 -2.40 -8.09 0.98
N PRO A 143 -1.82 -7.08 0.32
CA PRO A 143 -0.91 -6.13 0.93
C PRO A 143 -1.55 -5.34 2.06
N THR A 144 -0.75 -4.91 3.06
CA THR A 144 -1.22 -4.17 4.24
C THR A 144 -0.44 -2.89 4.43
N ASP A 145 -1.11 -1.82 4.78
CA ASP A 145 -0.54 -0.49 4.98
C ASP A 145 -0.42 -0.18 6.49
N PRO A 146 0.79 0.02 7.03
CA PRO A 146 1.00 0.30 8.44
C PRO A 146 0.88 1.78 8.78
N ILE A 147 0.90 2.69 7.80
CA ILE A 147 1.07 4.13 8.01
C ILE A 147 0.02 4.70 8.95
N ALA A 148 -1.26 4.41 8.67
CA ALA A 148 -2.36 4.89 9.50
C ALA A 148 -2.34 4.31 10.93
N VAL A 149 -1.67 3.18 11.14
CA VAL A 149 -1.69 2.42 12.42
C VAL A 149 -0.46 2.68 13.26
N MET A 150 0.69 2.90 12.65
CA MET A 150 1.96 2.96 13.39
C MET A 150 2.01 4.09 14.41
N ALA A 151 1.50 5.27 14.06
CA ALA A 151 1.44 6.40 14.99
C ALA A 151 0.58 6.07 16.24
N ILE A 152 -0.53 5.35 16.04
CA ILE A 152 -1.45 4.92 17.10
C ILE A 152 -0.81 3.83 17.96
N LEU A 153 -0.19 2.83 17.34
CA LEU A 153 0.46 1.72 18.04
C LEU A 153 1.68 2.17 18.84
N LYS A 154 2.47 3.11 18.33
CA LYS A 154 3.56 3.74 19.09
C LYS A 154 3.06 4.45 20.33
N LYS A 155 1.97 5.22 20.23
CA LYS A 155 1.32 5.85 21.39
C LYS A 155 0.75 4.83 22.37
N ALA A 156 0.25 3.69 21.90
CA ALA A 156 -0.20 2.58 22.74
C ALA A 156 0.96 1.83 23.42
N GLY A 157 2.22 2.10 23.06
CA GLY A 157 3.42 1.54 23.66
C GLY A 157 3.60 0.05 23.38
N ILE A 158 3.38 -0.41 22.14
CA ILE A 158 3.70 -1.78 21.74
C ILE A 158 5.20 -2.06 21.81
N PRO A 159 5.62 -3.32 22.02
CA PRO A 159 7.02 -3.69 21.98
C PRO A 159 7.68 -3.35 20.64
N ARG A 160 8.93 -2.87 20.68
CA ARG A 160 9.67 -2.44 19.48
C ARG A 160 9.91 -3.56 18.46
N SER A 161 10.01 -4.82 18.94
CA SER A 161 10.09 -6.00 18.05
C SER A 161 8.82 -6.19 17.23
N LEU A 162 7.65 -5.96 17.83
CA LEU A 162 6.36 -6.02 17.13
C LEU A 162 6.19 -4.85 16.15
N GLU A 163 6.65 -3.64 16.53
CA GLU A 163 6.73 -2.50 15.62
C GLU A 163 7.52 -2.82 14.36
N LEU A 164 8.73 -3.39 14.53
CA LEU A 164 9.59 -3.79 13.41
C LEU A 164 8.97 -4.89 12.54
N LYS A 165 8.26 -5.86 13.14
CA LYS A 165 7.55 -6.89 12.38
C LYS A 165 6.43 -6.29 11.54
N ILE A 166 5.64 -5.37 12.09
CA ILE A 166 4.54 -4.70 11.37
C ILE A 166 5.09 -3.85 10.22
N MET A 167 6.08 -2.98 10.50
CA MET A 167 6.67 -2.11 9.48
C MET A 167 7.37 -2.91 8.38
N GLY A 168 8.18 -3.89 8.76
CA GLY A 168 8.91 -4.71 7.82
C GLY A 168 7.98 -5.59 7.00
N GLU A 169 7.00 -6.25 7.63
CA GLU A 169 6.00 -7.04 6.92
C GLU A 169 5.31 -6.19 5.87
N SER A 170 4.78 -5.04 6.25
CA SER A 170 3.99 -4.19 5.37
C SER A 170 4.81 -3.64 4.20
N LEU A 171 6.04 -3.20 4.46
CA LEU A 171 6.91 -2.72 3.39
C LEU A 171 7.21 -3.79 2.34
N PHE A 172 7.54 -5.01 2.79
CA PHE A 172 7.86 -6.10 1.85
C PHE A 172 6.60 -6.71 1.22
N ASN A 173 5.46 -6.77 1.93
CA ASN A 173 4.25 -7.33 1.35
C ASN A 173 3.65 -6.42 0.28
N ASP A 174 3.86 -5.10 0.33
CA ASP A 174 3.49 -4.19 -0.75
C ASP A 174 4.27 -4.55 -2.03
N GLY A 175 5.60 -4.73 -1.91
CA GLY A 175 6.41 -5.15 -3.06
C GLY A 175 6.04 -6.52 -3.60
N VAL A 176 5.88 -7.53 -2.72
CA VAL A 176 5.48 -8.89 -3.11
C VAL A 176 4.07 -8.91 -3.68
N GLY A 177 3.14 -8.17 -3.07
CA GLY A 177 1.75 -8.11 -3.52
C GLY A 177 1.60 -7.51 -4.91
N VAL A 178 2.38 -6.46 -5.23
CA VAL A 178 2.41 -5.90 -6.58
C VAL A 178 2.94 -6.91 -7.59
N VAL A 179 4.02 -7.65 -7.27
CA VAL A 179 4.54 -8.69 -8.18
C VAL A 179 3.52 -9.80 -8.39
N VAL A 180 2.90 -10.30 -7.32
CA VAL A 180 1.84 -11.32 -7.42
C VAL A 180 0.67 -10.81 -8.26
N PHE A 181 0.23 -9.57 -8.02
CA PHE A 181 -0.85 -8.96 -8.79
C PHE A 181 -0.49 -8.83 -10.29
N LEU A 182 0.68 -8.29 -10.62
CA LEU A 182 1.11 -8.10 -12.02
C LEU A 182 1.28 -9.45 -12.73
N THR A 183 1.87 -10.44 -12.07
CA THR A 183 2.00 -11.81 -12.61
C THR A 183 0.62 -12.42 -12.92
N ILE A 184 -0.36 -12.29 -12.01
CA ILE A 184 -1.72 -12.79 -12.25
C ILE A 184 -2.40 -11.97 -13.37
N LEU A 185 -2.19 -10.65 -13.40
CA LEU A 185 -2.75 -9.77 -14.42
C LEU A 185 -2.22 -10.14 -15.82
N GLU A 186 -0.94 -10.44 -15.95
CA GLU A 186 -0.33 -10.88 -17.20
C GLU A 186 -0.93 -12.22 -17.65
N VAL A 187 -1.06 -13.20 -16.75
CA VAL A 187 -1.72 -14.47 -17.04
C VAL A 187 -3.19 -14.26 -17.47
N ALA A 188 -3.92 -13.37 -16.80
CA ALA A 188 -5.30 -13.06 -17.13
C ALA A 188 -5.44 -12.35 -18.50
N SER A 189 -4.46 -11.53 -18.87
CA SER A 189 -4.44 -10.78 -20.13
C SER A 189 -4.10 -11.64 -21.34
N ASN A 190 -3.23 -12.65 -21.16
CA ASN A 190 -2.77 -13.52 -22.25
C ASN A 190 -3.80 -14.60 -22.67
N GLY A 191 -4.92 -14.71 -21.97
CA GLY A 191 -6.01 -15.64 -22.25
C GLY A 191 -5.64 -17.12 -22.02
N ASN A 192 -6.62 -18.01 -22.19
CA ASN A 192 -6.51 -19.46 -21.88
C ASN A 192 -5.56 -20.27 -22.78
N GLY A 193 -4.82 -19.63 -23.71
CA GLY A 193 -4.09 -20.35 -24.75
C GLY A 193 -2.76 -21.00 -24.33
N ASN A 194 -2.05 -20.45 -23.35
CA ASN A 194 -0.68 -20.88 -22.99
C ASN A 194 -0.38 -20.76 -21.48
N PHE A 195 -1.31 -21.14 -20.62
CA PHE A 195 -1.00 -21.18 -19.18
C PHE A 195 0.02 -22.28 -18.88
N SER A 196 1.26 -21.87 -18.56
CA SER A 196 2.30 -22.75 -18.07
C SER A 196 2.59 -22.40 -16.59
N PRO A 197 2.24 -23.26 -15.64
CA PRO A 197 2.58 -23.02 -14.23
C PRO A 197 4.06 -22.76 -14.01
N ALA A 198 4.92 -23.51 -14.70
CA ALA A 198 6.37 -23.34 -14.64
C ALA A 198 6.80 -21.98 -15.19
N GLY A 199 6.20 -21.53 -16.31
CA GLY A 199 6.44 -20.20 -16.88
C GLY A 199 6.05 -19.08 -15.95
N THR A 200 4.89 -19.20 -15.30
CA THR A 200 4.40 -18.20 -14.31
C THR A 200 5.31 -18.11 -13.09
N ILE A 201 5.76 -19.26 -12.55
CA ILE A 201 6.71 -19.28 -11.43
C ILE A 201 8.05 -18.65 -11.85
N LEU A 202 8.55 -18.98 -13.04
CA LEU A 202 9.80 -18.41 -13.56
C LEU A 202 9.69 -16.90 -13.75
N LEU A 203 8.56 -16.40 -14.27
CA LEU A 203 8.28 -14.97 -14.40
C LEU A 203 8.32 -14.28 -13.04
N PHE A 204 7.57 -14.81 -12.06
CA PHE A 204 7.58 -14.29 -10.69
C PHE A 204 9.00 -14.26 -10.10
N LEU A 205 9.77 -15.33 -10.23
CA LEU A 205 11.14 -15.41 -9.71
C LEU A 205 12.08 -14.42 -10.42
N LYS A 206 11.91 -14.23 -11.73
CA LYS A 206 12.65 -13.24 -12.52
C LYS A 206 12.34 -11.82 -12.07
N GLU A 207 11.08 -11.47 -11.96
CA GLU A 207 10.65 -10.13 -11.55
C GLU A 207 11.06 -9.84 -10.11
N ALA A 208 10.71 -10.71 -9.16
CA ALA A 208 11.04 -10.51 -7.75
C ALA A 208 12.54 -10.59 -7.49
N GLY A 209 13.20 -11.64 -7.94
CA GLY A 209 14.64 -11.83 -7.75
C GLY A 209 15.47 -10.77 -8.46
N GLY A 210 15.10 -10.45 -9.71
CA GLY A 210 15.72 -9.36 -10.48
C GLY A 210 15.53 -8.00 -9.81
N GLY A 211 14.36 -7.72 -9.28
CA GLY A 211 14.08 -6.50 -8.52
C GLY A 211 14.96 -6.38 -7.28
N LEU A 212 15.10 -7.44 -6.50
CA LEU A 212 15.98 -7.46 -5.31
C LEU A 212 17.46 -7.22 -5.69
N LEU A 213 17.96 -7.88 -6.72
CA LEU A 213 19.34 -7.72 -7.20
C LEU A 213 19.60 -6.33 -7.77
N PHE A 214 18.66 -5.83 -8.59
CA PHE A 214 18.76 -4.49 -9.14
C PHE A 214 18.70 -3.42 -8.04
N GLY A 215 17.82 -3.59 -7.05
CA GLY A 215 17.74 -2.70 -5.89
C GLY A 215 19.03 -2.70 -5.06
N ALA A 216 19.69 -3.86 -4.90
CA ALA A 216 20.97 -3.94 -4.25
C ALA A 216 22.07 -3.19 -5.05
N LEU A 217 22.07 -3.31 -6.37
CA LEU A 217 22.98 -2.57 -7.26
C LEU A 217 22.77 -1.06 -7.12
N MET A 218 21.51 -0.60 -7.22
CA MET A 218 21.15 0.82 -7.08
C MET A 218 21.49 1.36 -5.69
N GLY A 219 21.25 0.58 -4.64
CA GLY A 219 21.64 0.92 -3.27
C GLY A 219 23.15 1.04 -3.09
N TYR A 220 23.92 0.21 -3.80
CA TYR A 220 25.39 0.30 -3.80
C TYR A 220 25.89 1.55 -4.55
N VAL A 221 25.28 1.88 -5.69
CA VAL A 221 25.56 3.12 -6.43
C VAL A 221 25.22 4.33 -5.56
N ALA A 222 24.05 4.33 -4.91
CA ALA A 222 23.66 5.37 -3.96
C ALA A 222 24.70 5.57 -2.85
N TYR A 223 25.12 4.47 -2.22
CA TYR A 223 26.12 4.50 -1.16
C TYR A 223 27.44 5.13 -1.62
N PHE A 224 27.91 4.79 -2.82
CA PHE A 224 29.17 5.34 -3.37
C PHE A 224 29.06 6.85 -3.61
N LEU A 225 27.95 7.30 -4.22
CA LEU A 225 27.71 8.70 -4.51
C LEU A 225 27.59 9.52 -3.22
N LEU A 226 26.79 9.04 -2.26
CA LEU A 226 26.57 9.72 -0.99
C LEU A 226 27.84 9.79 -0.12
N LYS A 227 28.71 8.76 -0.18
CA LYS A 227 29.96 8.75 0.55
C LYS A 227 31.00 9.72 -0.01
N SER A 228 30.90 10.09 -1.30
CA SER A 228 31.89 10.93 -1.99
C SER A 228 31.71 12.43 -1.72
N ILE A 229 30.61 12.84 -1.11
CA ILE A 229 30.26 14.24 -0.88
C ILE A 229 29.74 14.43 0.55
N ASP A 230 29.81 15.66 1.07
CA ASP A 230 29.17 16.07 2.32
C ASP A 230 28.41 17.38 2.05
N ASN A 231 27.29 17.25 1.32
CA ASN A 231 26.40 18.34 1.00
C ASN A 231 24.97 17.83 0.92
N TYR A 232 24.19 18.06 1.98
CA TYR A 232 22.83 17.56 2.12
C TYR A 232 21.92 17.90 0.93
N ARG A 233 22.10 19.04 0.25
CA ARG A 233 21.29 19.45 -0.90
C ARG A 233 21.52 18.52 -2.09
N VAL A 234 22.79 18.19 -2.35
CA VAL A 234 23.18 17.29 -3.43
C VAL A 234 22.79 15.85 -3.08
N GLU A 235 22.92 15.45 -1.83
CA GLU A 235 22.55 14.13 -1.32
C GLU A 235 21.05 13.86 -1.46
N VAL A 236 20.20 14.85 -1.12
CA VAL A 236 18.76 14.80 -1.36
C VAL A 236 18.47 14.63 -2.86
N LEU A 237 19.13 15.42 -3.72
CA LEU A 237 18.95 15.32 -5.17
C LEU A 237 19.38 13.95 -5.71
N ILE A 238 20.47 13.39 -5.20
CA ILE A 238 20.94 12.03 -5.54
C ILE A 238 19.86 10.99 -5.18
N THR A 239 19.33 11.06 -3.94
CA THR A 239 18.30 10.08 -3.54
C THR A 239 17.01 10.22 -4.36
N LEU A 240 16.59 11.43 -4.72
CA LEU A 240 15.48 11.68 -5.63
C LEU A 240 15.74 11.05 -7.02
N ALA A 241 16.91 11.32 -7.58
CA ALA A 241 17.29 10.78 -8.89
C ALA A 241 17.31 9.24 -8.87
N ILE A 242 17.85 8.63 -7.82
CA ILE A 242 17.91 7.17 -7.65
C ILE A 242 16.51 6.57 -7.55
N VAL A 243 15.59 7.19 -6.80
CA VAL A 243 14.22 6.71 -6.68
C VAL A 243 13.50 6.78 -8.02
N MET A 244 13.55 7.94 -8.69
CA MET A 244 12.84 8.15 -9.95
C MET A 244 13.44 7.32 -11.11
N CYS A 245 14.75 7.43 -11.31
CA CYS A 245 15.43 6.71 -12.38
C CYS A 245 15.49 5.20 -12.09
N GLY A 246 15.73 4.82 -10.84
CA GLY A 246 15.78 3.41 -10.43
C GLY A 246 14.44 2.71 -10.64
N TYR A 247 13.33 3.36 -10.25
CA TYR A 247 11.98 2.82 -10.51
C TYR A 247 11.71 2.65 -12.01
N THR A 248 11.98 3.70 -12.79
CA THR A 248 11.75 3.69 -14.23
C THR A 248 12.61 2.65 -14.94
N LEU A 249 13.89 2.51 -14.57
CA LEU A 249 14.79 1.51 -15.14
C LEU A 249 14.36 0.09 -14.79
N ALA A 250 13.95 -0.17 -13.53
CA ALA A 250 13.45 -1.47 -13.13
C ALA A 250 12.18 -1.84 -13.94
N ASP A 251 11.24 -0.91 -14.11
CA ASP A 251 10.02 -1.09 -14.90
C ASP A 251 10.37 -1.42 -16.38
N HIS A 252 11.28 -0.68 -17.00
CA HIS A 252 11.75 -0.95 -18.36
C HIS A 252 12.45 -2.31 -18.54
N LEU A 253 13.12 -2.78 -17.49
CA LEU A 253 13.79 -4.09 -17.50
C LEU A 253 12.84 -5.24 -17.17
N HIS A 254 11.56 -4.96 -16.97
CA HIS A 254 10.55 -5.93 -16.50
C HIS A 254 10.99 -6.61 -15.19
N LEU A 255 11.50 -5.81 -14.25
CA LEU A 255 11.85 -6.22 -12.89
C LEU A 255 10.90 -5.56 -11.90
N SER A 256 10.74 -6.15 -10.72
CA SER A 256 9.91 -5.53 -9.69
C SER A 256 10.51 -4.21 -9.20
N ALA A 257 10.02 -3.10 -9.75
CA ALA A 257 10.43 -1.76 -9.33
C ALA A 257 10.12 -1.49 -7.83
N PRO A 258 8.95 -1.89 -7.26
CA PRO A 258 8.69 -1.75 -5.84
C PRO A 258 9.73 -2.45 -4.95
N LEU A 259 10.05 -3.71 -5.23
CA LEU A 259 11.08 -4.44 -4.47
C LEU A 259 12.46 -3.83 -4.62
N ALA A 260 12.80 -3.34 -5.81
CA ALA A 260 14.08 -2.65 -6.05
C ALA A 260 14.21 -1.40 -5.17
N ILE A 261 13.17 -0.57 -5.12
CA ILE A 261 13.16 0.67 -4.32
C ILE A 261 13.23 0.37 -2.82
N ILE A 262 12.53 -0.67 -2.33
CA ILE A 262 12.60 -1.11 -0.94
C ILE A 262 14.03 -1.47 -0.55
N VAL A 263 14.69 -2.31 -1.34
CA VAL A 263 16.08 -2.74 -1.07
C VAL A 263 17.03 -1.54 -1.12
N THR A 264 16.88 -0.69 -2.12
CA THR A 264 17.67 0.55 -2.25
C THR A 264 17.50 1.45 -1.02
N GLY A 265 16.27 1.69 -0.58
CA GLY A 265 15.95 2.51 0.60
C GLY A 265 16.55 1.95 1.89
N ILE A 266 16.44 0.63 2.14
CA ILE A 266 17.04 -0.04 3.30
C ILE A 266 18.56 0.09 3.27
N MET A 267 19.20 -0.04 2.10
CA MET A 267 20.65 0.09 1.97
C MET A 267 21.11 1.53 2.23
N VAL A 268 20.41 2.52 1.68
CA VAL A 268 20.69 3.95 1.94
C VAL A 268 20.47 4.27 3.41
N GLY A 269 19.35 3.82 4.00
CA GLY A 269 19.04 4.03 5.42
C GLY A 269 20.07 3.45 6.36
N THR A 270 20.60 2.26 6.05
CA THR A 270 21.57 1.57 6.91
C THR A 270 22.99 2.09 6.71
N LYS A 271 23.50 2.04 5.48
CA LYS A 271 24.90 2.43 5.17
C LYS A 271 25.06 3.96 5.14
N GLY A 272 24.03 4.68 4.73
CA GLY A 272 24.00 6.15 4.78
C GLY A 272 24.21 6.65 6.21
N ARG A 273 23.39 6.18 7.13
CA ARG A 273 23.44 6.57 8.55
C ARG A 273 24.75 6.20 9.23
N THR A 274 25.36 5.06 8.90
CA THR A 274 26.50 4.53 9.67
C THR A 274 27.87 4.91 9.11
N VAL A 275 27.97 5.15 7.79
CA VAL A 275 29.27 5.27 7.11
C VAL A 275 29.34 6.40 6.07
N ALA A 276 28.24 6.69 5.37
CA ALA A 276 28.30 7.56 4.20
C ALA A 276 27.99 9.03 4.48
N LEU A 277 27.08 9.33 5.41
CA LEU A 277 26.54 10.67 5.64
C LEU A 277 27.03 11.25 6.97
N SER A 278 27.23 12.58 7.02
CA SER A 278 27.39 13.29 8.27
C SER A 278 26.07 13.29 9.07
N ALA A 279 26.16 13.53 10.40
CA ALA A 279 24.97 13.60 11.25
C ALA A 279 23.99 14.70 10.77
N THR A 280 24.52 15.80 10.27
CA THR A 280 23.74 16.92 9.73
C THR A 280 23.02 16.51 8.44
N SER A 281 23.74 15.90 7.49
CA SER A 281 23.20 15.41 6.23
C SER A 281 22.12 14.35 6.45
N TRP A 282 22.33 13.45 7.41
CA TRP A 282 21.34 12.43 7.76
C TRP A 282 20.04 13.04 8.31
N ASP A 283 20.14 14.06 9.19
CA ASP A 283 18.97 14.75 9.75
C ASP A 283 18.15 15.46 8.66
N TYR A 284 18.81 16.18 7.74
CA TYR A 284 18.13 16.83 6.62
C TYR A 284 17.50 15.83 5.64
N LEU A 285 18.21 14.77 5.31
CA LEU A 285 17.73 13.73 4.41
C LEU A 285 16.49 13.01 5.00
N GLY A 286 16.55 12.66 6.29
CA GLY A 286 15.43 12.06 6.99
C GLY A 286 14.21 12.96 7.00
N LYS A 287 14.35 14.22 7.40
CA LYS A 287 13.25 15.20 7.41
C LYS A 287 12.65 15.43 6.02
N PHE A 288 13.48 15.43 4.98
CA PHE A 288 12.97 15.56 3.61
C PHE A 288 12.09 14.38 3.23
N TRP A 289 12.53 13.14 3.49
CA TRP A 289 11.76 11.95 3.15
C TRP A 289 10.52 11.77 4.03
N ASP A 290 10.56 12.20 5.31
CA ASP A 290 9.38 12.30 6.18
C ASP A 290 8.32 13.25 5.59
N LEU A 291 8.74 14.44 5.12
CA LEU A 291 7.82 15.39 4.48
C LEU A 291 7.22 14.86 3.18
N ILE A 292 8.01 14.19 2.35
CA ILE A 292 7.53 13.55 1.12
C ILE A 292 6.48 12.47 1.46
N ASP A 293 6.76 11.64 2.46
CA ASP A 293 5.82 10.61 2.94
C ASP A 293 4.50 11.25 3.40
N GLU A 294 4.55 12.28 4.24
CA GLU A 294 3.35 12.97 4.73
C GLU A 294 2.53 13.63 3.60
N ILE A 295 3.19 14.32 2.67
CA ILE A 295 2.50 14.97 1.55
C ILE A 295 1.84 13.95 0.63
N PHE A 296 2.57 12.88 0.26
CA PHE A 296 2.01 11.87 -0.64
C PHE A 296 0.90 11.06 0.02
N ASN A 297 1.05 10.74 1.30
CA ASN A 297 -0.03 10.11 2.05
C ASN A 297 -1.27 11.01 2.16
N ALA A 298 -1.11 12.31 2.41
CA ALA A 298 -2.23 13.25 2.42
C ALA A 298 -2.99 13.26 1.08
N ILE A 299 -2.25 13.31 -0.04
CA ILE A 299 -2.84 13.27 -1.39
C ILE A 299 -3.48 11.90 -1.67
N LEU A 300 -2.83 10.81 -1.27
CA LEU A 300 -3.33 9.45 -1.44
C LEU A 300 -4.69 9.26 -0.76
N PHE A 301 -4.77 9.58 0.53
CA PHE A 301 -5.99 9.41 1.32
C PHE A 301 -7.10 10.38 0.90
N LEU A 302 -6.73 11.59 0.43
CA LEU A 302 -7.66 12.51 -0.24
C LEU A 302 -8.26 11.86 -1.50
N LEU A 303 -7.41 11.33 -2.37
CA LEU A 303 -7.83 10.68 -3.62
C LEU A 303 -8.73 9.47 -3.37
N ILE A 304 -8.41 8.65 -2.35
CA ILE A 304 -9.29 7.55 -1.93
C ILE A 304 -10.66 8.08 -1.53
N GLY A 305 -10.73 9.14 -0.74
CA GLY A 305 -12.00 9.73 -0.33
C GLY A 305 -12.82 10.31 -1.49
N LEU A 306 -12.14 10.89 -2.50
CA LEU A 306 -12.79 11.43 -3.70
C LEU A 306 -13.26 10.35 -4.69
N GLN A 307 -12.70 9.14 -4.62
CA GLN A 307 -12.98 8.07 -5.58
C GLN A 307 -14.45 7.62 -5.57
N ILE A 308 -15.18 7.79 -4.47
CA ILE A 308 -16.61 7.47 -4.38
C ILE A 308 -17.46 8.23 -5.42
N LEU A 309 -16.99 9.40 -5.88
CA LEU A 309 -17.67 10.18 -6.90
C LEU A 309 -17.73 9.48 -8.26
N VAL A 310 -16.78 8.60 -8.54
CA VAL A 310 -16.60 7.94 -9.85
C VAL A 310 -17.05 6.48 -9.83
N ILE A 311 -17.07 5.86 -8.66
CA ILE A 311 -17.44 4.45 -8.51
C ILE A 311 -18.94 4.28 -8.73
N LYS A 312 -19.28 3.34 -9.64
CA LYS A 312 -20.69 2.95 -9.87
C LYS A 312 -21.17 2.02 -8.76
N ILE A 313 -22.15 2.47 -8.02
CA ILE A 313 -22.70 1.73 -6.87
C ILE A 313 -23.80 0.79 -7.37
N HIS A 314 -23.65 -0.51 -7.11
CA HIS A 314 -24.65 -1.55 -7.33
C HIS A 314 -24.99 -2.23 -6.01
N SER A 315 -26.28 -2.36 -5.68
CA SER A 315 -26.75 -2.89 -4.40
C SER A 315 -26.23 -4.31 -4.10
N THR A 316 -26.26 -5.20 -5.09
CA THR A 316 -25.75 -6.59 -4.94
C THR A 316 -24.26 -6.60 -4.62
N ILE A 317 -23.46 -5.81 -5.34
CA ILE A 317 -22.01 -5.71 -5.11
C ILE A 317 -21.70 -5.07 -3.75
N MET A 318 -22.53 -4.15 -3.29
CA MET A 318 -22.41 -3.55 -1.95
C MET A 318 -22.59 -4.60 -0.85
N ILE A 319 -23.60 -5.48 -0.97
CA ILE A 319 -23.83 -6.58 -0.02
C ILE A 319 -22.61 -7.53 -0.03
N ILE A 320 -22.14 -7.90 -1.22
CA ILE A 320 -20.95 -8.75 -1.37
C ILE A 320 -19.73 -8.07 -0.72
N GLY A 321 -19.51 -6.77 -0.96
CA GLY A 321 -18.42 -6.02 -0.36
C GLY A 321 -18.46 -6.03 1.18
N CYS A 322 -19.64 -5.90 1.77
CA CYS A 322 -19.82 -6.00 3.23
C CYS A 322 -19.47 -7.40 3.77
N VAL A 323 -19.91 -8.47 3.07
CA VAL A 323 -19.55 -9.84 3.44
C VAL A 323 -18.04 -10.07 3.26
N MET A 324 -17.45 -9.52 2.21
CA MET A 324 -16.02 -9.62 1.94
C MET A 324 -15.15 -9.01 3.03
N ILE A 325 -15.64 -8.05 3.82
CA ILE A 325 -14.93 -7.55 5.01
C ILE A 325 -14.61 -8.70 5.97
N LEU A 326 -15.61 -9.54 6.27
CA LEU A 326 -15.41 -10.70 7.15
C LEU A 326 -14.46 -11.72 6.53
N VAL A 327 -14.61 -11.98 5.23
CA VAL A 327 -13.71 -12.88 4.48
C VAL A 327 -12.25 -12.40 4.58
N VAL A 328 -12.01 -11.13 4.36
CA VAL A 328 -10.66 -10.55 4.41
C VAL A 328 -10.07 -10.60 5.82
N LEU A 329 -10.88 -10.34 6.86
CA LEU A 329 -10.44 -10.46 8.25
C LEU A 329 -10.09 -11.91 8.61
N LEU A 330 -10.90 -12.88 8.21
CA LEU A 330 -10.62 -14.31 8.41
C LEU A 330 -9.37 -14.75 7.64
N ALA A 331 -9.27 -14.38 6.37
CA ALA A 331 -8.09 -14.67 5.55
C ALA A 331 -6.82 -14.07 6.18
N ARG A 332 -6.88 -12.84 6.69
CA ARG A 332 -5.78 -12.20 7.40
C ARG A 332 -5.42 -12.94 8.68
N TRP A 333 -6.40 -13.35 9.46
CA TRP A 333 -6.14 -14.12 10.67
C TRP A 333 -5.43 -15.45 10.36
N PHE A 334 -5.86 -16.18 9.34
CA PHE A 334 -5.20 -17.42 8.90
C PHE A 334 -3.79 -17.15 8.35
N SER A 335 -3.62 -16.14 7.51
CA SER A 335 -2.34 -15.79 6.89
C SER A 335 -1.28 -15.31 7.88
N VAL A 336 -1.70 -14.85 9.05
CA VAL A 336 -0.81 -14.50 10.17
C VAL A 336 -0.62 -15.67 11.12
N SER A 337 -1.71 -16.33 11.53
CA SER A 337 -1.64 -17.36 12.57
C SER A 337 -0.87 -18.62 12.13
N LEU A 338 -1.01 -19.05 10.86
CA LEU A 338 -0.30 -20.23 10.35
C LEU A 338 1.23 -20.03 10.34
N PRO A 339 1.79 -18.96 9.71
CA PRO A 339 3.22 -18.71 9.76
C PRO A 339 3.74 -18.49 11.19
N VAL A 340 3.00 -17.76 12.02
CA VAL A 340 3.40 -17.53 13.42
C VAL A 340 3.42 -18.83 14.21
N ALA A 341 2.45 -19.74 14.01
CA ALA A 341 2.43 -21.04 14.68
C ALA A 341 3.69 -21.88 14.32
N VAL A 342 4.08 -21.91 13.04
CA VAL A 342 5.28 -22.61 12.58
C VAL A 342 6.56 -21.95 13.13
N LEU A 343 6.65 -20.63 13.05
CA LEU A 343 7.83 -19.89 13.50
C LEU A 343 8.00 -19.92 15.03
N ARG A 344 6.93 -20.04 15.81
CA ARG A 344 6.98 -20.15 17.28
C ARG A 344 7.80 -21.35 17.78
N ILE A 345 8.02 -22.34 16.94
CA ILE A 345 8.89 -23.50 17.27
C ILE A 345 10.32 -23.04 17.55
N LYS A 346 10.81 -22.02 16.83
CA LYS A 346 12.19 -21.52 16.91
C LYS A 346 12.32 -20.06 17.39
N ILE A 347 11.28 -19.27 17.29
CA ILE A 347 11.31 -17.83 17.55
C ILE A 347 10.21 -17.46 18.55
N LYS A 348 10.56 -16.69 19.58
CA LYS A 348 9.58 -16.18 20.54
C LYS A 348 8.82 -15.01 19.93
N PHE A 349 7.50 -15.13 19.90
CA PHE A 349 6.60 -14.03 19.58
C PHE A 349 6.00 -13.44 20.84
N GLU A 350 5.73 -12.16 20.80
CA GLU A 350 5.05 -11.44 21.86
C GLU A 350 3.65 -12.03 22.09
N LYS A 351 3.19 -11.92 23.34
CA LYS A 351 1.82 -12.29 23.69
C LYS A 351 0.86 -11.45 22.83
N ASN A 352 -0.16 -12.08 22.26
CA ASN A 352 -1.16 -11.43 21.42
C ASN A 352 -0.65 -10.85 20.09
N ALA A 353 0.57 -11.17 19.65
CA ALA A 353 1.13 -10.70 18.37
C ALA A 353 0.19 -10.99 17.18
N VAL A 354 -0.40 -12.20 17.13
CA VAL A 354 -1.35 -12.58 16.05
C VAL A 354 -2.54 -11.62 16.00
N THR A 355 -3.14 -11.29 17.13
CA THR A 355 -4.30 -10.39 17.19
C THR A 355 -3.93 -8.97 16.73
N ILE A 356 -2.78 -8.46 17.19
CA ILE A 356 -2.32 -7.11 16.82
C ILE A 356 -1.94 -7.06 15.32
N LEU A 357 -1.23 -8.08 14.80
CA LEU A 357 -0.88 -8.19 13.38
C LEU A 357 -2.13 -8.36 12.48
N THR A 358 -3.13 -9.09 12.95
CA THR A 358 -4.38 -9.28 12.22
C THR A 358 -5.18 -7.99 12.15
N TRP A 359 -5.44 -7.35 13.29
CA TRP A 359 -6.25 -6.14 13.36
C TRP A 359 -5.51 -4.92 12.83
N GLY A 360 -4.18 -4.86 13.01
CA GLY A 360 -3.31 -3.79 12.53
C GLY A 360 -2.93 -3.89 11.04
N GLY A 361 -3.25 -5.01 10.37
CA GLY A 361 -3.03 -5.16 8.94
C GLY A 361 -4.09 -4.41 8.13
N LEU A 362 -4.03 -3.07 8.15
CA LEU A 362 -4.97 -2.25 7.38
C LEU A 362 -4.77 -2.45 5.87
N ARG A 363 -5.83 -2.24 5.11
CA ARG A 363 -5.76 -2.18 3.64
C ARG A 363 -5.70 -0.71 3.25
N GLY A 364 -4.72 -0.37 2.42
CA GLY A 364 -4.41 1.01 2.07
C GLY A 364 -4.72 1.39 0.63
N GLY A 365 -4.16 2.51 0.21
CA GLY A 365 -4.35 3.06 -1.12
C GLY A 365 -3.82 2.19 -2.25
N LEU A 366 -2.79 1.39 -1.99
CA LEU A 366 -2.22 0.48 -2.98
C LEU A 366 -3.27 -0.52 -3.52
N SER A 367 -4.13 -1.07 -2.64
CA SER A 367 -5.22 -1.95 -3.06
C SER A 367 -6.20 -1.27 -4.02
N VAL A 368 -6.58 -0.01 -3.73
CA VAL A 368 -7.45 0.78 -4.60
C VAL A 368 -6.78 1.10 -5.94
N ALA A 369 -5.49 1.45 -5.91
CA ALA A 369 -4.73 1.74 -7.12
C ALA A 369 -4.63 0.53 -8.06
N MET A 370 -4.29 -0.64 -7.51
CA MET A 370 -4.24 -1.89 -8.27
C MET A 370 -5.62 -2.24 -8.84
N ALA A 371 -6.70 -2.06 -8.07
CA ALA A 371 -8.05 -2.28 -8.58
C ALA A 371 -8.41 -1.33 -9.74
N LEU A 372 -8.02 -0.07 -9.63
CA LEU A 372 -8.25 0.93 -10.68
C LEU A 372 -7.38 0.73 -11.92
N SER A 373 -6.25 0.06 -11.81
CA SER A 373 -5.37 -0.28 -12.94
C SER A 373 -5.87 -1.47 -13.76
N LEU A 374 -6.88 -2.21 -13.29
CA LEU A 374 -7.46 -3.33 -14.02
C LEU A 374 -8.07 -2.88 -15.35
N PRO A 375 -7.91 -3.65 -16.44
CA PRO A 375 -8.63 -3.45 -17.69
C PRO A 375 -10.15 -3.51 -17.50
N PRO A 376 -10.94 -2.72 -18.25
CA PRO A 376 -12.42 -2.70 -18.10
C PRO A 376 -13.11 -4.05 -18.31
N ASN A 377 -12.53 -4.93 -19.13
CA ASN A 377 -13.04 -6.28 -19.44
C ASN A 377 -12.80 -7.30 -18.31
N MET A 378 -12.12 -6.94 -17.23
CA MET A 378 -11.82 -7.82 -16.08
C MET A 378 -12.72 -7.55 -14.88
N HIS A 379 -13.98 -7.26 -15.07
CA HIS A 379 -14.94 -6.94 -14.00
C HIS A 379 -14.43 -5.81 -13.08
N ARG A 380 -13.73 -4.83 -13.68
CA ARG A 380 -13.08 -3.73 -12.95
C ARG A 380 -14.03 -2.99 -12.01
N ASN A 381 -15.26 -2.69 -12.46
CA ASN A 381 -16.21 -1.90 -11.66
C ASN A 381 -16.61 -2.63 -10.37
N GLU A 382 -16.85 -3.93 -10.46
CA GLU A 382 -17.23 -4.80 -9.34
C GLU A 382 -16.06 -4.94 -8.37
N LEU A 383 -14.86 -5.24 -8.88
CA LEU A 383 -13.66 -5.41 -8.06
C LEU A 383 -13.23 -4.11 -7.37
N VAL A 384 -13.33 -2.97 -8.07
CA VAL A 384 -13.06 -1.65 -7.48
C VAL A 384 -14.03 -1.32 -6.35
N LEU A 385 -15.35 -1.55 -6.54
CA LEU A 385 -16.34 -1.25 -5.50
C LEU A 385 -16.12 -2.12 -4.25
N ILE A 386 -15.88 -3.44 -4.43
CA ILE A 386 -15.59 -4.34 -3.31
C ILE A 386 -14.32 -3.91 -2.58
N THR A 387 -13.24 -3.63 -3.31
CA THR A 387 -11.98 -3.15 -2.75
C THR A 387 -12.17 -1.88 -1.96
N TYR A 388 -12.93 -0.94 -2.50
CA TYR A 388 -13.20 0.35 -1.88
C TYR A 388 -13.95 0.20 -0.54
N ILE A 389 -14.97 -0.67 -0.48
CA ILE A 389 -15.73 -0.96 0.75
C ILE A 389 -14.79 -1.55 1.83
N ILE A 390 -13.93 -2.51 1.44
CA ILE A 390 -12.97 -3.13 2.35
C ILE A 390 -11.97 -2.10 2.88
N VAL A 391 -11.42 -1.25 2.01
CA VAL A 391 -10.42 -0.23 2.37
C VAL A 391 -11.02 0.83 3.29
N ILE A 392 -12.23 1.33 3.01
CA ILE A 392 -12.91 2.28 3.90
C ILE A 392 -13.14 1.68 5.28
N PHE A 393 -13.67 0.46 5.35
CA PHE A 393 -13.85 -0.23 6.63
C PHE A 393 -12.52 -0.37 7.37
N SER A 394 -11.49 -0.79 6.67
CA SER A 394 -10.17 -1.01 7.26
C SER A 394 -9.60 0.28 7.84
N ILE A 395 -9.58 1.37 7.09
CA ILE A 395 -8.99 2.64 7.53
C ILE A 395 -9.84 3.27 8.66
N ILE A 396 -11.16 3.28 8.55
CA ILE A 396 -12.02 3.94 9.54
C ILE A 396 -12.17 3.05 10.77
N VAL A 397 -12.64 1.80 10.60
CA VAL A 397 -13.01 0.96 11.76
C VAL A 397 -11.77 0.36 12.42
N GLN A 398 -10.94 -0.36 11.67
CA GLN A 398 -9.74 -0.95 12.24
C GLN A 398 -8.74 0.14 12.66
N GLY A 399 -8.53 1.18 11.84
CA GLY A 399 -7.61 2.28 12.13
C GLY A 399 -7.94 3.02 13.42
N LEU A 400 -9.22 3.38 13.67
CA LEU A 400 -9.61 4.08 14.90
C LEU A 400 -9.68 3.17 16.13
N THR A 401 -9.83 1.85 15.95
CA THR A 401 -10.00 0.91 17.07
C THR A 401 -8.72 0.19 17.46
N ILE A 402 -7.69 0.14 16.62
CA ILE A 402 -6.44 -0.60 16.90
C ILE A 402 -5.76 -0.17 18.19
N GLY A 403 -5.78 1.12 18.52
CA GLY A 403 -5.21 1.62 19.78
C GLY A 403 -5.87 1.03 21.01
N LYS A 404 -7.21 0.89 21.00
CA LYS A 404 -7.98 0.26 22.07
C LYS A 404 -7.68 -1.25 22.16
N VAL A 405 -7.57 -1.91 20.99
CA VAL A 405 -7.21 -3.34 20.93
C VAL A 405 -5.82 -3.55 21.50
N ALA A 406 -4.82 -2.78 21.07
CA ALA A 406 -3.45 -2.88 21.56
C ALA A 406 -3.35 -2.60 23.07
N ALA A 407 -4.08 -1.60 23.60
CA ALA A 407 -4.09 -1.27 25.02
C ALA A 407 -4.71 -2.36 25.91
N LYS A 408 -5.75 -3.07 25.42
CA LYS A 408 -6.39 -4.18 26.15
C LYS A 408 -5.54 -5.46 26.18
N LEU A 409 -4.60 -5.58 25.26
CA LEU A 409 -3.80 -6.78 25.08
C LEU A 409 -2.41 -6.69 25.72
N LYS A 410 -2.09 -5.57 26.35
CA LYS A 410 -0.96 -5.43 27.27
C LYS A 410 -1.20 -6.21 28.55
#